data_74d852b1ea80028f0fc5b7df782cab3a
#
_entry.id   74d852b1ea80028f0fc5b7df782cab3a
#
_cell.length_a   1.000
_cell.length_b   1.000
_cell.length_c   1.000
_cell.angle_alpha   90.00
_cell.angle_beta   90.00
_cell.angle_gamma   90.00
#
_symmetry.space_group_name_H-M   'P 1'
#
loop_
_entity.id
_entity.type
_entity.pdbx_description
1 polymer ?
#
loop_
_entity_poly.entity_id
_entity_poly.type
_entity_poly.pdbx_seq_one_letter_code
_entity_poly.pdbx_strand_id
1 'polypeptide(L)'
;MNNLLCRRFFPAVACVLLAIGEVAAQTSLPLSFGDALRQMQNDNRSLKMADKGIEAARAERDKLNALWYPSLQGAGTFVHLSEKIEVKQPLSQFTDPAKDFVHNIVPDDQFISSILDQIGSHTLAFPLAPRNLTSVGLTAEWIVFSGGKRIRASKIGNTMIDIARENRGQTDATQRTLLAESYFGLKLAQEVVHVRQETYNSLQRHYQNALKLEAAGMIDKAGRLFAQVNMDEAARSLEAARKEASVVQSALRTLLNLQDTCSIHPTSELFINDQLPAKEEFLQAMRVENYTVNQLQLQSQIARQQLRIDQSDYLPDIAVFGKQTLYAHGIQSNLVPRTIVGVGFTWNLFDGLAREKRIRQSKIAQQTLALGQEKAKEDLSVGIDKLYTQLQKAQDNVRALNTTIELSEELVRIRKKSFAEGMATSTEVVDAETMLATVRVARLAAYYEYDVALMNLLAICGTPERFEKYFDTTY
;
A
#
# COMPACT_ATOMS: atom_id res chain seq x y z
N MET A 1 0.59 57.49 -20.85
CA MET A 1 -0.32 58.58 -20.46
C MET A 1 -0.73 58.38 -19.04
N ASN A 2 -0.25 59.31 -18.24
CA ASN A 2 -0.77 59.81 -16.94
C ASN A 2 -0.86 58.83 -15.75
N ASN A 3 0.02 58.93 -14.75
CA ASN A 3 0.08 59.96 -13.66
C ASN A 3 -0.96 59.60 -12.56
N LEU A 4 -0.68 59.52 -11.25
CA LEU A 4 0.07 60.35 -10.31
C LEU A 4 0.12 59.63 -8.95
N LEU A 5 1.27 59.50 -8.35
CA LEU A 5 1.69 59.99 -7.04
C LEU A 5 0.59 60.39 -6.03
N CYS A 6 0.59 59.75 -4.86
CA CYS A 6 0.39 60.45 -3.59
C CYS A 6 1.11 59.77 -2.45
N ARG A 7 2.14 60.48 -1.98
CA ARG A 7 2.84 60.37 -0.70
C ARG A 7 1.90 60.73 0.44
N ARG A 8 1.91 60.02 1.55
CA ARG A 8 1.77 60.60 2.90
C ARG A 8 2.18 59.65 4.03
N PHE A 9 3.29 60.02 4.67
CA PHE A 9 3.55 60.14 6.10
C PHE A 9 3.27 58.94 7.05
N PHE A 10 4.37 58.44 7.60
CA PHE A 10 4.52 57.77 8.91
C PHE A 10 3.99 58.66 10.06
N PRO A 11 3.50 58.06 11.14
CA PRO A 11 4.21 58.19 12.39
C PRO A 11 4.57 56.83 13.02
N ALA A 12 5.77 56.77 13.55
CA ALA A 12 6.28 55.73 14.43
C ALA A 12 5.42 55.64 15.70
N VAL A 13 4.78 54.47 15.91
CA VAL A 13 4.27 54.09 17.23
C VAL A 13 5.09 52.86 17.66
N ALA A 14 5.86 53.08 18.70
CA ALA A 14 6.60 52.04 19.41
C ALA A 14 5.63 51.02 19.96
N CYS A 15 5.49 49.87 19.29
CA CYS A 15 4.89 48.66 19.92
C CYS A 15 5.96 47.97 20.77
N VAL A 16 5.85 48.17 22.04
CA VAL A 16 6.47 47.33 23.07
C VAL A 16 6.01 45.89 22.84
N LEU A 17 6.92 45.06 22.31
CA LEU A 17 6.76 43.60 22.23
C LEU A 17 6.72 43.05 23.65
N LEU A 18 5.53 42.94 24.21
CA LEU A 18 5.24 41.97 25.28
C LEU A 18 5.34 40.57 24.64
N ALA A 19 6.50 39.98 24.75
CA ALA A 19 6.66 38.54 24.60
C ALA A 19 5.89 37.85 25.72
N ILE A 20 4.59 37.68 25.55
CA ILE A 20 3.83 36.68 26.31
C ILE A 20 4.33 35.33 25.73
N GLY A 21 5.24 34.71 26.48
CA GLY A 21 5.55 33.32 26.27
C GLY A 21 4.23 32.54 26.35
N GLU A 22 3.69 32.10 25.24
CA GLU A 22 2.67 31.06 25.22
C GLU A 22 3.31 29.85 25.92
N VAL A 23 3.06 29.69 27.20
CA VAL A 23 3.09 28.40 27.85
C VAL A 23 2.06 27.60 27.08
N ALA A 24 2.51 26.78 26.14
CA ALA A 24 1.68 25.82 25.42
C ALA A 24 1.02 24.96 26.49
N ALA A 25 -0.20 25.34 26.89
CA ALA A 25 -1.03 24.52 27.76
C ALA A 25 -1.16 23.17 27.06
N GLN A 26 -0.61 22.11 27.64
CA GLN A 26 -0.84 20.75 27.19
C GLN A 26 -2.36 20.54 27.21
N THR A 27 -2.96 20.57 26.01
CA THR A 27 -4.39 20.32 25.86
C THR A 27 -4.61 18.83 26.14
N SER A 28 -5.22 18.54 27.26
CA SER A 28 -5.67 17.20 27.64
C SER A 28 -6.85 16.85 26.73
N LEU A 29 -6.68 15.82 25.91
CA LEU A 29 -7.71 15.32 24.98
C LEU A 29 -8.26 13.99 25.51
N PRO A 30 -9.46 14.00 26.14
CA PRO A 30 -10.15 12.76 26.41
C PRO A 30 -10.58 12.15 25.06
N LEU A 31 -10.21 10.91 24.80
CA LEU A 31 -10.42 10.26 23.52
C LEU A 31 -10.98 8.85 23.75
N SER A 32 -12.19 8.58 23.24
CA SER A 32 -12.72 7.22 23.20
C SER A 32 -12.10 6.40 22.04
N PHE A 33 -12.17 5.08 22.13
CA PHE A 33 -11.70 4.22 21.04
C PHE A 33 -12.46 4.49 19.74
N GLY A 34 -13.78 4.70 19.80
CA GLY A 34 -14.60 5.04 18.62
C GLY A 34 -14.23 6.40 18.01
N ASP A 35 -13.89 7.42 18.83
CA ASP A 35 -13.41 8.71 18.31
C ASP A 35 -12.03 8.58 17.67
N ALA A 36 -11.13 7.83 18.31
CA ALA A 36 -9.81 7.53 17.75
C ALA A 36 -9.91 6.80 16.40
N LEU A 37 -10.87 5.86 16.28
CA LEU A 37 -11.13 5.15 15.04
C LEU A 37 -11.64 6.09 13.94
N ARG A 38 -12.57 6.98 14.25
CA ARG A 38 -13.07 8.00 13.31
C ARG A 38 -11.95 8.94 12.86
N GLN A 39 -11.12 9.41 13.79
CA GLN A 39 -9.97 10.25 13.48
C GLN A 39 -8.97 9.53 12.57
N MET A 40 -8.64 8.28 12.89
CA MET A 40 -7.75 7.46 12.06
C MET A 40 -8.32 7.28 10.65
N GLN A 41 -9.60 6.95 10.50
CA GLN A 41 -10.22 6.74 9.18
C GLN A 41 -10.18 7.99 8.30
N ASN A 42 -10.28 9.19 8.88
CA ASN A 42 -10.27 10.45 8.14
C ASN A 42 -8.85 10.90 7.77
N ASP A 43 -7.89 10.73 8.67
CA ASP A 43 -6.59 11.41 8.56
C ASP A 43 -5.40 10.49 8.35
N ASN A 44 -5.57 9.17 8.48
CA ASN A 44 -4.47 8.22 8.33
C ASN A 44 -3.90 8.21 6.91
N ARG A 45 -2.58 8.39 6.82
CA ARG A 45 -1.86 8.46 5.54
C ARG A 45 -1.86 7.12 4.78
N SER A 46 -1.83 6.00 5.49
CA SER A 46 -1.85 4.66 4.86
C SER A 46 -3.18 4.40 4.17
N LEU A 47 -4.30 4.82 4.76
CA LEU A 47 -5.62 4.74 4.13
C LEU A 47 -5.72 5.65 2.91
N LYS A 48 -5.24 6.89 3.00
CA LYS A 48 -5.18 7.82 1.86
C LYS A 48 -4.30 7.28 0.72
N MET A 49 -3.19 6.60 1.02
CA MET A 49 -2.37 5.91 0.02
C MET A 49 -3.13 4.74 -0.63
N ALA A 50 -3.86 3.96 0.14
CA ALA A 50 -4.67 2.86 -0.40
C ALA A 50 -5.81 3.37 -1.30
N ASP A 51 -6.45 4.51 -0.96
CA ASP A 51 -7.44 5.17 -1.82
C ASP A 51 -6.83 5.64 -3.15
N LYS A 52 -5.59 6.19 -3.14
CA LYS A 52 -4.83 6.48 -4.36
C LYS A 52 -4.49 5.22 -5.16
N GLY A 53 -4.32 4.09 -4.51
CA GLY A 53 -4.18 2.78 -5.17
C GLY A 53 -5.43 2.41 -6.00
N ILE A 54 -6.63 2.70 -5.48
CA ILE A 54 -7.88 2.49 -6.24
C ILE A 54 -7.96 3.44 -7.45
N GLU A 55 -7.56 4.71 -7.29
CA GLU A 55 -7.52 5.67 -8.41
C GLU A 55 -6.52 5.22 -9.49
N ALA A 56 -5.35 4.72 -9.09
CA ALA A 56 -4.35 4.17 -10.01
C ALA A 56 -4.89 2.94 -10.77
N ALA A 57 -5.59 2.03 -10.10
CA ALA A 57 -6.23 0.88 -10.74
C ALA A 57 -7.33 1.29 -11.73
N ARG A 58 -8.08 2.37 -11.45
CA ARG A 58 -9.06 2.94 -12.40
C ARG A 58 -8.36 3.51 -13.64
N ALA A 59 -7.27 4.26 -13.46
CA ALA A 59 -6.48 4.78 -14.57
C ALA A 59 -5.90 3.64 -15.44
N GLU A 60 -5.43 2.56 -14.83
CA GLU A 60 -4.94 1.38 -15.57
C GLU A 60 -6.07 0.69 -16.36
N ARG A 61 -7.26 0.55 -15.77
CA ARG A 61 -8.45 0.07 -16.51
C ARG A 61 -8.77 0.98 -17.68
N ASP A 62 -8.74 2.30 -17.53
CA ASP A 62 -9.06 3.24 -18.59
C ASP A 62 -8.01 3.19 -19.71
N LYS A 63 -6.74 2.98 -19.36
CA LYS A 63 -5.67 2.70 -20.32
C LYS A 63 -5.93 1.39 -21.10
N LEU A 64 -6.38 0.33 -20.43
CA LEU A 64 -6.77 -0.92 -21.10
C LEU A 64 -7.99 -0.70 -22.01
N ASN A 65 -8.94 0.15 -21.61
CA ASN A 65 -10.09 0.51 -22.42
C ASN A 65 -9.72 1.40 -23.62
N ALA A 66 -8.58 2.07 -23.61
CA ALA A 66 -8.09 2.83 -24.77
C ALA A 66 -7.86 1.95 -26.00
N LEU A 67 -7.68 0.63 -25.82
CA LEU A 67 -7.64 -0.34 -26.94
C LEU A 67 -8.92 -0.39 -27.80
N TRP A 68 -10.02 0.20 -27.33
CA TRP A 68 -11.27 0.30 -28.09
C TRP A 68 -11.29 1.46 -29.08
N TYR A 69 -10.35 2.40 -28.97
CA TYR A 69 -10.29 3.60 -29.78
C TYR A 69 -9.18 3.50 -30.82
N PRO A 70 -9.30 4.21 -31.96
CA PRO A 70 -8.21 4.30 -32.92
C PRO A 70 -7.03 5.05 -32.33
N SER A 71 -5.81 4.63 -32.67
CA SER A 71 -4.59 5.38 -32.41
C SER A 71 -4.31 6.32 -33.57
N LEU A 72 -3.81 7.52 -33.29
CA LEU A 72 -3.34 8.49 -34.29
C LEU A 72 -1.89 8.83 -33.98
N GLN A 73 -1.02 8.62 -34.99
CA GLN A 73 0.41 8.84 -34.87
C GLN A 73 0.88 9.83 -35.96
N GLY A 74 1.68 10.82 -35.57
CA GLY A 74 2.39 11.67 -36.50
C GLY A 74 3.84 11.19 -36.63
N ALA A 75 4.33 11.04 -37.84
CA ALA A 75 5.72 10.68 -38.10
C ALA A 75 6.34 11.58 -39.16
N GLY A 76 7.58 12.01 -38.93
CA GLY A 76 8.42 12.72 -39.88
C GLY A 76 9.73 11.98 -40.09
N THR A 77 10.13 11.85 -41.35
CA THR A 77 11.38 11.17 -41.72
C THR A 77 12.17 12.08 -42.66
N PHE A 78 13.45 12.25 -42.39
CA PHE A 78 14.43 12.84 -43.31
C PHE A 78 15.54 11.82 -43.52
N VAL A 79 15.82 11.50 -44.79
CA VAL A 79 16.89 10.60 -45.20
C VAL A 79 17.78 11.30 -46.21
N HIS A 80 19.07 11.26 -45.98
CA HIS A 80 20.08 11.70 -46.95
C HIS A 80 20.75 10.44 -47.54
N LEU A 81 20.65 10.28 -48.84
CA LEU A 81 21.30 9.21 -49.59
C LEU A 81 22.68 9.66 -50.08
N SER A 82 23.70 8.80 -50.01
CA SER A 82 25.03 9.09 -50.54
C SER A 82 25.00 9.42 -52.03
N GLU A 83 24.09 8.83 -52.77
CA GLU A 83 23.90 9.00 -54.22
C GLU A 83 22.42 9.13 -54.54
N LYS A 84 22.11 9.74 -55.72
CA LYS A 84 20.76 9.75 -56.30
C LYS A 84 20.44 8.36 -56.82
N ILE A 85 19.19 7.93 -56.66
CA ILE A 85 18.70 6.68 -57.25
C ILE A 85 18.24 7.05 -58.70
N GLU A 86 18.94 6.54 -59.68
CA GLU A 86 18.65 6.74 -61.12
C GLU A 86 18.49 5.40 -61.81
N VAL A 87 17.47 5.28 -62.64
CA VAL A 87 17.38 4.18 -63.61
C VAL A 87 18.09 4.61 -64.85
N LYS A 88 19.20 3.98 -65.15
CA LYS A 88 19.99 4.21 -66.34
C LYS A 88 19.56 3.20 -67.40
N GLN A 89 18.98 3.69 -68.46
CA GLN A 89 18.59 2.88 -69.61
C GLN A 89 19.42 3.29 -70.82
N PRO A 90 20.32 2.44 -71.30
CA PRO A 90 21.12 2.77 -72.48
C PRO A 90 20.23 2.79 -73.72
N LEU A 91 20.40 3.85 -74.52
CA LEU A 91 19.65 4.02 -75.77
C LEU A 91 20.01 2.96 -76.82
N SER A 92 21.10 2.24 -76.62
CA SER A 92 21.49 1.10 -77.49
C SER A 92 20.38 0.08 -77.61
N GLN A 93 19.58 -0.16 -76.60
CA GLN A 93 18.43 -1.07 -76.65
C GLN A 93 17.39 -0.71 -77.72
N PHE A 94 17.32 0.53 -78.10
CA PHE A 94 16.41 1.05 -79.11
C PHE A 94 17.15 1.26 -80.47
N THR A 95 18.42 1.58 -80.47
CA THR A 95 19.20 1.82 -81.70
C THR A 95 19.76 0.55 -82.28
N ASP A 96 20.06 -0.50 -81.50
CA ASP A 96 20.59 -1.77 -82.02
C ASP A 96 19.58 -2.52 -82.92
N PRO A 97 18.28 -2.66 -82.60
CA PRO A 97 17.29 -3.18 -83.49
C PRO A 97 17.09 -2.36 -84.78
N ALA A 98 17.22 -1.01 -84.64
CA ALA A 98 17.14 -0.09 -85.77
C ALA A 98 18.35 -0.22 -86.73
N LYS A 99 19.55 -0.41 -86.17
CA LYS A 99 20.75 -0.70 -86.96
C LYS A 99 20.60 -2.02 -87.75
N ASP A 100 20.14 -3.08 -87.07
CA ASP A 100 19.90 -4.37 -87.72
C ASP A 100 18.88 -4.28 -88.87
N PHE A 101 17.84 -3.48 -88.69
CA PHE A 101 16.84 -3.21 -89.72
C PHE A 101 17.44 -2.38 -90.85
N VAL A 102 18.23 -1.32 -90.61
CA VAL A 102 18.89 -0.53 -91.64
C VAL A 102 19.92 -1.37 -92.44
N HIS A 103 20.73 -2.19 -91.77
CA HIS A 103 21.73 -3.01 -92.35
C HIS A 103 21.08 -4.09 -93.30
N ASN A 104 19.89 -4.56 -92.94
CA ASN A 104 19.13 -5.48 -93.82
C ASN A 104 18.56 -4.85 -95.09
N ILE A 105 18.35 -3.50 -95.11
CA ILE A 105 17.80 -2.79 -96.28
C ILE A 105 18.90 -2.14 -97.08
N VAL A 106 19.94 -1.57 -96.50
CA VAL A 106 21.07 -0.90 -97.11
C VAL A 106 22.37 -1.41 -96.51
N PRO A 107 22.99 -2.44 -97.01
CA PRO A 107 24.12 -3.16 -96.38
C PRO A 107 25.39 -2.35 -96.13
N ASP A 108 25.60 -1.21 -96.80
CA ASP A 108 26.82 -0.39 -96.78
C ASP A 108 26.62 1.03 -96.26
N ASP A 109 25.49 1.31 -95.60
CA ASP A 109 25.24 2.68 -95.06
C ASP A 109 25.97 2.90 -93.74
N GLN A 110 27.25 3.32 -93.84
CA GLN A 110 28.09 3.75 -92.71
C GLN A 110 27.58 5.02 -92.05
N PHE A 111 26.83 5.87 -92.74
CA PHE A 111 26.38 7.16 -92.24
C PHE A 111 25.24 7.04 -91.21
N ILE A 112 24.19 6.28 -91.54
CA ILE A 112 23.05 6.03 -90.68
C ILE A 112 23.49 5.17 -89.49
N SER A 113 24.33 4.16 -89.71
CA SER A 113 24.89 3.34 -88.62
C SER A 113 25.72 4.16 -87.62
N SER A 114 26.53 5.11 -88.10
CA SER A 114 27.31 6.00 -87.20
C SER A 114 26.44 6.95 -86.39
N ILE A 115 25.35 7.44 -86.96
CA ILE A 115 24.37 8.24 -86.22
C ILE A 115 23.67 7.43 -85.10
N LEU A 116 23.26 6.21 -85.46
CA LEU A 116 22.62 5.30 -84.49
C LEU A 116 23.60 4.87 -83.39
N ASP A 117 24.90 4.70 -83.69
CA ASP A 117 25.95 4.49 -82.69
C ASP A 117 26.11 5.66 -81.75
N GLN A 118 26.13 6.86 -82.31
CA GLN A 118 26.24 8.07 -81.54
C GLN A 118 25.04 8.26 -80.61
N ILE A 119 23.83 8.00 -81.08
CA ILE A 119 22.61 8.02 -80.27
C ILE A 119 22.63 6.90 -79.19
N GLY A 120 23.02 5.65 -79.65
CA GLY A 120 23.09 4.51 -78.75
C GLY A 120 24.09 4.59 -77.63
N SER A 121 25.17 5.42 -77.83
CA SER A 121 26.16 5.66 -76.80
C SER A 121 25.60 6.49 -75.62
N HIS A 122 24.46 7.14 -75.79
CA HIS A 122 23.86 7.95 -74.75
C HIS A 122 22.99 7.05 -73.84
N THR A 123 23.09 7.33 -72.53
CA THR A 123 22.29 6.65 -71.53
C THR A 123 21.26 7.64 -70.99
N LEU A 124 19.99 7.30 -71.09
CA LEU A 124 18.96 8.07 -70.44
C LEU A 124 18.94 7.71 -68.93
N ALA A 125 19.21 8.72 -68.13
CA ALA A 125 19.11 8.58 -66.67
C ALA A 125 17.80 9.19 -66.19
N PHE A 126 16.91 8.37 -65.70
CA PHE A 126 15.67 8.84 -65.07
C PHE A 126 15.86 8.88 -63.57
N PRO A 127 15.88 10.10 -62.94
CA PRO A 127 16.03 10.18 -61.49
C PRO A 127 14.76 9.69 -60.80
N LEU A 128 14.84 8.54 -60.09
CA LEU A 128 13.76 8.03 -59.29
C LEU A 128 13.70 8.66 -57.89
N ALA A 129 14.86 8.98 -57.32
CA ALA A 129 14.92 9.64 -56.04
C ALA A 129 16.04 10.65 -55.94
N PRO A 130 15.79 11.89 -55.47
CA PRO A 130 16.83 12.84 -55.10
C PRO A 130 17.61 12.33 -53.87
N ARG A 131 18.78 12.95 -53.60
CA ARG A 131 19.58 12.60 -52.40
C ARG A 131 18.86 12.84 -51.11
N ASN A 132 18.00 13.85 -51.02
CA ASN A 132 17.25 14.19 -49.82
C ASN A 132 15.81 13.73 -49.97
N LEU A 133 15.40 12.84 -49.08
CA LEU A 133 14.02 12.36 -49.02
C LEU A 133 13.42 12.87 -47.71
N THR A 134 12.28 13.49 -47.79
CA THR A 134 11.55 13.99 -46.63
C THR A 134 10.11 13.55 -46.73
N SER A 135 9.58 13.02 -45.61
CA SER A 135 8.15 12.75 -45.51
C SER A 135 7.62 13.11 -44.14
N VAL A 136 6.45 13.72 -44.10
CA VAL A 136 5.67 13.97 -42.88
C VAL A 136 4.25 13.45 -43.10
N GLY A 137 3.75 12.70 -42.17
CA GLY A 137 2.42 12.11 -42.33
C GLY A 137 1.76 11.78 -41.00
N LEU A 138 0.47 11.50 -41.07
CA LEU A 138 -0.37 11.00 -40.01
C LEU A 138 -0.79 9.57 -40.36
N THR A 139 -0.76 8.68 -39.38
CA THR A 139 -1.27 7.31 -39.49
C THR A 139 -2.29 7.08 -38.39
N ALA A 140 -3.51 6.71 -38.77
CA ALA A 140 -4.54 6.24 -37.87
C ALA A 140 -4.66 4.73 -38.00
N GLU A 141 -4.73 4.04 -36.89
CA GLU A 141 -4.91 2.60 -36.83
C GLU A 141 -5.96 2.22 -35.80
N TRP A 142 -6.87 1.36 -36.17
CA TRP A 142 -7.91 0.85 -35.29
C TRP A 142 -8.04 -0.67 -35.43
N ILE A 143 -7.72 -1.38 -34.36
CA ILE A 143 -7.89 -2.82 -34.30
C ILE A 143 -9.38 -3.10 -34.09
N VAL A 144 -10.10 -3.58 -35.08
CA VAL A 144 -11.55 -3.89 -35.01
C VAL A 144 -11.82 -5.27 -34.44
N PHE A 145 -10.92 -6.24 -34.70
CA PHE A 145 -11.02 -7.59 -34.16
C PHE A 145 -9.65 -8.09 -33.72
N SER A 146 -9.60 -8.70 -32.52
CA SER A 146 -8.38 -9.27 -31.94
C SER A 146 -8.70 -10.56 -31.14
N GLY A 147 -9.53 -11.42 -31.66
CA GLY A 147 -9.90 -12.67 -30.99
C GLY A 147 -10.55 -12.48 -29.61
N GLY A 148 -11.10 -11.28 -29.30
CA GLY A 148 -11.69 -10.95 -28.03
C GLY A 148 -10.71 -10.47 -26.95
N LYS A 149 -9.43 -10.23 -27.26
CA LYS A 149 -8.39 -9.73 -26.33
C LYS A 149 -8.83 -8.47 -25.62
N ARG A 150 -9.43 -7.49 -26.33
CA ARG A 150 -9.91 -6.21 -25.76
C ARG A 150 -10.98 -6.40 -24.68
N ILE A 151 -11.95 -7.29 -24.93
CA ILE A 151 -13.02 -7.60 -23.96
C ILE A 151 -12.41 -8.18 -22.68
N ARG A 152 -11.40 -9.05 -22.82
CA ARG A 152 -10.73 -9.69 -21.68
C ARG A 152 -9.82 -8.74 -20.95
N ALA A 153 -9.10 -7.86 -21.65
CA ALA A 153 -8.29 -6.79 -21.06
C ALA A 153 -9.17 -5.85 -20.23
N SER A 154 -10.35 -5.46 -20.73
CA SER A 154 -11.30 -4.66 -19.96
C SER A 154 -11.80 -5.38 -18.70
N LYS A 155 -12.06 -6.70 -18.76
CA LYS A 155 -12.41 -7.51 -17.59
C LYS A 155 -11.27 -7.56 -16.56
N ILE A 156 -10.02 -7.74 -17.02
CA ILE A 156 -8.84 -7.69 -16.16
C ILE A 156 -8.75 -6.34 -15.47
N GLY A 157 -8.91 -5.23 -16.20
CA GLY A 157 -8.89 -3.89 -15.63
C GLY A 157 -9.96 -3.66 -14.54
N ASN A 158 -11.18 -4.17 -14.74
CA ASN A 158 -12.22 -4.11 -13.70
C ASN A 158 -11.84 -4.94 -12.47
N THR A 159 -11.33 -6.17 -12.66
CA THR A 159 -10.88 -7.03 -11.56
C THR A 159 -9.70 -6.42 -10.80
N MET A 160 -8.81 -5.66 -11.46
CA MET A 160 -7.74 -4.91 -10.79
C MET A 160 -8.26 -3.84 -9.84
N ILE A 161 -9.37 -3.18 -10.18
CA ILE A 161 -10.05 -2.24 -9.26
C ILE A 161 -10.59 -2.98 -8.03
N ASP A 162 -11.17 -4.16 -8.22
CA ASP A 162 -11.69 -4.96 -7.10
C ASP A 162 -10.54 -5.43 -6.19
N ILE A 163 -9.40 -5.85 -6.73
CA ILE A 163 -8.19 -6.15 -5.96
C ILE A 163 -7.72 -4.92 -5.17
N ALA A 164 -7.73 -3.74 -5.77
CA ALA A 164 -7.33 -2.51 -5.09
C ALA A 164 -8.30 -2.14 -3.93
N ARG A 165 -9.59 -2.47 -4.05
CA ARG A 165 -10.57 -2.32 -2.96
C ARG A 165 -10.30 -3.31 -1.81
N GLU A 166 -10.01 -4.58 -2.13
CA GLU A 166 -9.62 -5.57 -1.13
C GLU A 166 -8.32 -5.16 -0.41
N ASN A 167 -7.33 -4.64 -1.14
CA ASN A 167 -6.10 -4.08 -0.56
C ASN A 167 -6.39 -2.90 0.39
N ARG A 168 -7.33 -2.04 0.03
CA ARG A 168 -7.77 -0.93 0.90
C ARG A 168 -8.44 -1.46 2.15
N GLY A 169 -9.31 -2.48 2.04
CA GLY A 169 -9.93 -3.14 3.18
C GLY A 169 -8.89 -3.80 4.11
N GLN A 170 -7.91 -4.51 3.55
CA GLN A 170 -6.80 -5.10 4.32
C GLN A 170 -5.96 -4.02 5.03
N THR A 171 -5.71 -2.88 4.38
CA THR A 171 -5.03 -1.75 4.99
C THR A 171 -5.84 -1.19 6.16
N ASP A 172 -7.17 -1.03 6.01
CA ASP A 172 -8.05 -0.58 7.09
C ASP A 172 -8.00 -1.55 8.29
N ALA A 173 -8.10 -2.86 8.05
CA ALA A 173 -7.98 -3.87 9.10
C ALA A 173 -6.65 -3.78 9.84
N THR A 174 -5.53 -3.63 9.10
CA THR A 174 -4.20 -3.45 9.70
C THR A 174 -4.10 -2.17 10.53
N GLN A 175 -4.64 -1.05 10.03
CA GLN A 175 -4.62 0.21 10.79
C GLN A 175 -5.50 0.15 12.04
N ARG A 176 -6.63 -0.56 12.01
CA ARG A 176 -7.47 -0.81 13.19
C ARG A 176 -6.75 -1.66 14.24
N THR A 177 -6.00 -2.68 13.81
CA THR A 177 -5.16 -3.47 14.71
C THR A 177 -4.10 -2.60 15.39
N LEU A 178 -3.36 -1.79 14.62
CA LEU A 178 -2.37 -0.86 15.15
C LEU A 178 -2.99 0.18 16.09
N LEU A 179 -4.21 0.63 15.78
CA LEU A 179 -4.96 1.54 16.65
C LEU A 179 -5.31 0.86 17.98
N ALA A 180 -5.83 -0.38 17.95
CA ALA A 180 -6.16 -1.11 19.18
C ALA A 180 -4.91 -1.35 20.02
N GLU A 181 -3.80 -1.78 19.42
CA GLU A 181 -2.52 -1.97 20.11
C GLU A 181 -2.02 -0.65 20.76
N SER A 182 -2.07 0.46 20.02
CA SER A 182 -1.56 1.74 20.51
C SER A 182 -2.51 2.38 21.54
N TYR A 183 -3.81 2.32 21.34
CA TYR A 183 -4.83 2.93 22.20
C TYR A 183 -4.93 2.19 23.53
N PHE A 184 -5.17 0.86 23.49
CA PHE A 184 -5.24 0.06 24.70
C PHE A 184 -3.86 -0.11 25.36
N GLY A 185 -2.77 -0.05 24.57
CA GLY A 185 -1.41 0.03 25.09
C GLY A 185 -1.17 1.30 25.90
N LEU A 186 -1.69 2.45 25.45
CA LEU A 186 -1.62 3.70 26.23
C LEU A 186 -2.48 3.61 27.50
N LYS A 187 -3.68 3.04 27.41
CA LYS A 187 -4.53 2.80 28.59
C LYS A 187 -3.82 1.92 29.60
N LEU A 188 -3.26 0.78 29.15
CA LEU A 188 -2.45 -0.09 30.02
C LEU A 188 -1.29 0.66 30.67
N ALA A 189 -0.52 1.42 29.90
CA ALA A 189 0.64 2.15 30.41
C ALA A 189 0.24 3.19 31.48
N GLN A 190 -0.88 3.90 31.29
CA GLN A 190 -1.40 4.85 32.28
C GLN A 190 -1.88 4.15 33.55
N GLU A 191 -2.57 3.01 33.43
CA GLU A 191 -2.98 2.20 34.58
C GLU A 191 -1.77 1.63 35.35
N VAL A 192 -0.73 1.19 34.62
CA VAL A 192 0.54 0.76 35.25
C VAL A 192 1.20 1.91 36.00
N VAL A 193 1.21 3.14 35.46
CA VAL A 193 1.69 4.33 36.19
C VAL A 193 0.89 4.53 37.47
N HIS A 194 -0.42 4.37 37.44
CA HIS A 194 -1.28 4.48 38.64
C HIS A 194 -0.91 3.44 39.69
N VAL A 195 -0.78 2.16 39.32
CA VAL A 195 -0.36 1.07 40.22
C VAL A 195 1.03 1.35 40.82
N ARG A 196 2.00 1.79 40.02
CA ARG A 196 3.35 2.15 40.51
C ARG A 196 3.33 3.36 41.43
N GLN A 197 2.49 4.37 41.18
CA GLN A 197 2.31 5.51 42.05
C GLN A 197 1.70 5.10 43.42
N GLU A 198 0.69 4.23 43.43
CA GLU A 198 0.12 3.69 44.65
C GLU A 198 1.15 2.91 45.46
N THR A 199 1.94 2.05 44.77
CA THR A 199 3.01 1.27 45.39
C THR A 199 4.07 2.18 46.04
N TYR A 200 4.54 3.21 45.29
CA TYR A 200 5.47 4.20 45.83
C TYR A 200 4.92 4.90 47.07
N ASN A 201 3.68 5.38 46.98
CA ASN A 201 3.02 6.05 48.13
C ASN A 201 2.87 5.11 49.32
N SER A 202 2.64 3.84 49.11
CA SER A 202 2.54 2.85 50.17
C SER A 202 3.88 2.56 50.86
N LEU A 203 4.93 2.34 50.04
CA LEU A 203 6.30 2.13 50.56
C LEU A 203 6.89 3.39 51.21
N GLN A 204 6.50 4.58 50.75
CA GLN A 204 6.86 5.84 51.41
C GLN A 204 6.24 5.92 52.79
N ARG A 205 4.97 5.59 52.97
CA ARG A 205 4.33 5.50 54.30
C ARG A 205 4.99 4.44 55.16
N HIS A 206 5.32 3.28 54.59
CA HIS A 206 6.04 2.23 55.31
C HIS A 206 7.41 2.72 55.80
N TYR A 207 8.20 3.39 54.97
CA TYR A 207 9.48 3.98 55.37
C TYR A 207 9.31 5.01 56.52
N GLN A 208 8.29 5.87 56.45
CA GLN A 208 7.99 6.81 57.54
C GLN A 208 7.62 6.11 58.85
N ASN A 209 6.92 4.99 58.79
CA ASN A 209 6.63 4.16 59.97
C ASN A 209 7.91 3.49 60.50
N ALA A 210 8.76 2.98 59.63
CA ALA A 210 10.04 2.39 60.02
C ALA A 210 10.96 3.40 60.76
N LEU A 211 10.98 4.67 60.29
CA LEU A 211 11.69 5.75 61.02
C LEU A 211 11.19 5.92 62.43
N LYS A 212 9.88 5.94 62.66
CA LYS A 212 9.27 6.09 63.98
C LYS A 212 9.56 4.90 64.90
N LEU A 213 9.51 3.68 64.34
CA LEU A 213 9.77 2.45 65.11
C LEU A 213 11.27 2.31 65.48
N GLU A 214 12.20 2.71 64.59
CA GLU A 214 13.64 2.77 64.89
C GLU A 214 13.91 3.78 66.02
N ALA A 215 13.30 4.98 65.93
CA ALA A 215 13.42 5.99 66.99
C ALA A 215 12.87 5.55 68.37
N ALA A 216 11.85 4.68 68.35
CA ALA A 216 11.30 4.04 69.56
C ALA A 216 12.09 2.78 69.97
N GLY A 217 13.14 2.36 69.26
CA GLY A 217 13.93 1.18 69.56
C GLY A 217 13.21 -0.15 69.26
N MET A 218 12.09 -0.11 68.52
CA MET A 218 11.29 -1.30 68.21
C MET A 218 11.80 -2.08 66.98
N ILE A 219 12.57 -1.45 66.10
CA ILE A 219 13.28 -2.09 64.97
C ILE A 219 14.73 -1.62 64.91
N ASP A 220 15.57 -2.38 64.24
CA ASP A 220 16.97 -2.01 64.02
C ASP A 220 17.15 -1.08 62.80
N LYS A 221 18.35 -0.53 62.67
CA LYS A 221 18.73 0.34 61.56
C LYS A 221 18.65 -0.39 60.21
N ALA A 222 18.89 -1.72 60.18
CA ALA A 222 18.85 -2.50 58.96
C ALA A 222 17.41 -2.57 58.38
N GLY A 223 16.41 -2.77 59.21
CA GLY A 223 15.00 -2.74 58.83
C GLY A 223 14.55 -1.41 58.21
N ARG A 224 14.99 -0.27 58.82
CA ARG A 224 14.72 1.06 58.22
C ARG A 224 15.43 1.27 56.89
N LEU A 225 16.74 0.89 56.77
CA LEU A 225 17.48 1.01 55.53
C LEU A 225 16.86 0.16 54.44
N PHE A 226 16.36 -1.04 54.74
CA PHE A 226 15.65 -1.88 53.83
C PHE A 226 14.36 -1.21 53.32
N ALA A 227 13.57 -0.61 54.18
CA ALA A 227 12.37 0.17 53.77
C ALA A 227 12.73 1.34 52.88
N GLN A 228 13.83 2.07 53.16
CA GLN A 228 14.32 3.15 52.32
C GLN A 228 14.72 2.72 50.93
N VAL A 229 15.55 1.67 50.81
CA VAL A 229 16.00 1.14 49.51
C VAL A 229 14.83 0.73 48.63
N ASN A 230 13.82 0.08 49.22
CA ASN A 230 12.63 -0.37 48.44
C ASN A 230 11.71 0.82 48.06
N MET A 231 11.60 1.87 48.91
CA MET A 231 10.92 3.11 48.52
C MET A 231 11.62 3.79 47.33
N ASP A 232 12.96 3.87 47.33
CA ASP A 232 13.75 4.46 46.26
C ASP A 232 13.65 3.62 44.97
N GLU A 233 13.56 2.27 45.08
CA GLU A 233 13.31 1.37 43.92
C GLU A 233 11.93 1.58 43.34
N ALA A 234 10.90 1.73 44.19
CA ALA A 234 9.55 2.06 43.72
C ALA A 234 9.48 3.41 43.00
N ALA A 235 10.24 4.42 43.48
CA ALA A 235 10.36 5.71 42.80
C ALA A 235 10.96 5.56 41.41
N ARG A 236 12.04 4.77 41.27
CA ARG A 236 12.65 4.49 39.95
C ARG A 236 11.68 3.73 39.01
N SER A 237 10.96 2.75 39.54
CA SER A 237 9.96 1.98 38.79
C SER A 237 8.80 2.87 38.32
N LEU A 238 8.35 3.83 39.10
CA LEU A 238 7.34 4.82 38.73
C LEU A 238 7.84 5.72 37.58
N GLU A 239 9.04 6.26 37.69
CA GLU A 239 9.61 7.12 36.66
C GLU A 239 9.83 6.35 35.33
N ALA A 240 10.23 5.06 35.39
CA ALA A 240 10.31 4.19 34.22
C ALA A 240 8.94 4.00 33.55
N ALA A 241 7.90 3.73 34.33
CA ALA A 241 6.52 3.59 33.83
C ALA A 241 6.00 4.87 33.16
N ARG A 242 6.29 6.07 33.75
CA ARG A 242 5.93 7.36 33.16
C ARG A 242 6.59 7.57 31.79
N LYS A 243 7.87 7.23 31.66
CA LYS A 243 8.60 7.33 30.39
C LYS A 243 8.02 6.38 29.35
N GLU A 244 7.71 5.15 29.73
CA GLU A 244 7.08 4.17 28.83
C GLU A 244 5.71 4.67 28.35
N ALA A 245 4.85 5.17 29.22
CA ALA A 245 3.58 5.78 28.85
C ALA A 245 3.75 6.94 27.84
N SER A 246 4.80 7.76 28.01
CA SER A 246 5.13 8.84 27.07
C SER A 246 5.48 8.32 25.68
N VAL A 247 6.24 7.22 25.57
CA VAL A 247 6.59 6.58 24.30
C VAL A 247 5.35 6.05 23.58
N VAL A 248 4.51 5.30 24.30
CA VAL A 248 3.26 4.75 23.73
C VAL A 248 2.31 5.87 23.30
N GLN A 249 2.22 6.96 24.09
CA GLN A 249 1.43 8.14 23.70
C GLN A 249 1.94 8.79 22.42
N SER A 250 3.25 8.84 22.22
CA SER A 250 3.84 9.39 20.97
C SER A 250 3.52 8.52 19.76
N ALA A 251 3.51 7.19 19.92
CA ALA A 251 3.11 6.26 18.87
C ALA A 251 1.63 6.47 18.45
N LEU A 252 0.72 6.59 19.44
CA LEU A 252 -0.70 6.84 19.17
C LEU A 252 -0.92 8.20 18.50
N ARG A 253 -0.22 9.27 18.95
CA ARG A 253 -0.28 10.59 18.28
C ARG A 253 0.12 10.51 16.81
N THR A 254 1.19 9.80 16.51
CA THR A 254 1.66 9.61 15.12
C THR A 254 0.63 8.87 14.28
N LEU A 255 0.03 7.81 14.81
CA LEU A 255 -1.00 7.03 14.12
C LEU A 255 -2.24 7.88 13.80
N LEU A 256 -2.64 8.75 14.73
CA LEU A 256 -3.80 9.63 14.60
C LEU A 256 -3.49 10.96 13.89
N ASN A 257 -2.24 11.18 13.50
CA ASN A 257 -1.76 12.44 12.88
C ASN A 257 -2.07 13.67 13.74
N LEU A 258 -1.93 13.55 15.09
CA LEU A 258 -2.12 14.62 16.05
C LEU A 258 -0.81 15.38 16.30
N GLN A 259 -0.93 16.62 16.81
CA GLN A 259 0.22 17.45 17.17
C GLN A 259 0.95 16.93 18.42
N ASP A 260 2.25 17.16 18.52
CA ASP A 260 3.09 16.68 19.63
C ASP A 260 2.74 17.26 20.99
N THR A 261 2.05 18.40 21.04
CA THR A 261 1.62 19.09 22.27
C THR A 261 0.37 18.48 22.90
N CYS A 262 -0.33 17.58 22.22
CA CYS A 262 -1.58 16.98 22.69
C CYS A 262 -1.31 15.82 23.66
N SER A 263 -1.84 15.90 24.89
CA SER A 263 -1.85 14.81 25.87
C SER A 263 -3.14 14.00 25.72
N ILE A 264 -3.02 12.71 25.32
CA ILE A 264 -4.16 11.84 25.11
C ILE A 264 -4.51 11.09 26.39
N HIS A 265 -5.79 11.15 26.78
CA HIS A 265 -6.35 10.35 27.86
C HIS A 265 -7.39 9.38 27.30
N PRO A 266 -7.06 8.08 27.15
CA PRO A 266 -8.00 7.05 26.75
C PRO A 266 -9.16 6.95 27.74
N THR A 267 -10.40 7.15 27.25
CA THR A 267 -11.60 7.06 28.10
C THR A 267 -12.28 5.68 28.03
N SER A 268 -11.98 4.89 26.99
CA SER A 268 -12.45 3.51 26.92
C SER A 268 -11.59 2.61 27.80
N GLU A 269 -12.25 1.76 28.58
CA GLU A 269 -11.58 0.86 29.52
C GLU A 269 -11.06 -0.40 28.78
N LEU A 270 -10.06 -1.05 29.38
CA LEU A 270 -9.67 -2.41 29.01
C LEU A 270 -10.81 -3.38 29.41
N PHE A 271 -11.15 -4.33 28.57
CA PHE A 271 -12.31 -5.19 28.79
C PHE A 271 -12.04 -6.68 28.54
N ILE A 272 -12.94 -7.49 29.02
CA ILE A 272 -13.05 -8.93 28.66
C ILE A 272 -14.52 -9.22 28.41
N ASN A 273 -14.81 -9.91 27.33
CA ASN A 273 -16.12 -10.48 27.09
C ASN A 273 -16.08 -11.98 27.35
N ASP A 274 -16.88 -12.44 28.30
CA ASP A 274 -16.96 -13.85 28.66
C ASP A 274 -17.73 -14.70 27.61
N GLN A 275 -18.52 -14.05 26.74
CA GLN A 275 -19.36 -14.68 25.72
C GLN A 275 -18.71 -14.57 24.33
N LEU A 276 -17.67 -15.38 24.09
CA LEU A 276 -17.09 -15.49 22.75
C LEU A 276 -17.94 -16.44 21.89
N PRO A 277 -18.20 -16.08 20.62
CA PRO A 277 -18.77 -17.02 19.65
C PRO A 277 -17.90 -18.27 19.48
N ALA A 278 -18.50 -19.33 18.96
CA ALA A 278 -17.76 -20.55 18.65
C ALA A 278 -16.68 -20.28 17.60
N LYS A 279 -15.54 -20.95 17.74
CA LYS A 279 -14.40 -20.81 16.80
C LYS A 279 -14.81 -21.01 15.33
N GLU A 280 -15.76 -21.90 15.10
CA GLU A 280 -16.29 -22.24 13.77
C GLU A 280 -16.92 -21.03 13.06
N GLU A 281 -17.49 -20.09 13.79
CA GLU A 281 -18.05 -18.85 13.20
C GLU A 281 -16.94 -17.96 12.64
N PHE A 282 -15.82 -17.85 13.34
CA PHE A 282 -14.64 -17.12 12.86
C PHE A 282 -14.01 -17.77 11.63
N LEU A 283 -13.93 -19.12 11.63
CA LEU A 283 -13.45 -19.88 10.47
C LEU A 283 -14.35 -19.70 9.24
N GLN A 284 -15.67 -19.62 9.43
CA GLN A 284 -16.60 -19.34 8.33
C GLN A 284 -16.47 -17.91 7.82
N ALA A 285 -16.42 -16.93 8.72
CA ALA A 285 -16.21 -15.52 8.36
C ALA A 285 -14.91 -15.35 7.55
N MET A 286 -13.80 -15.93 7.99
CA MET A 286 -12.52 -15.89 7.28
C MET A 286 -12.62 -16.45 5.86
N ARG A 287 -13.35 -17.52 5.62
CA ARG A 287 -13.49 -18.13 4.29
C ARG A 287 -14.22 -17.22 3.29
N VAL A 288 -15.09 -16.34 3.79
CA VAL A 288 -15.97 -15.49 2.97
C VAL A 288 -15.47 -14.05 2.90
N GLU A 289 -15.01 -13.50 4.01
CA GLU A 289 -14.78 -12.06 4.18
C GLU A 289 -13.28 -11.69 4.24
N ASN A 290 -12.35 -12.68 4.34
CA ASN A 290 -10.93 -12.39 4.44
C ASN A 290 -10.38 -11.77 3.15
N TYR A 291 -9.74 -10.61 3.29
CA TYR A 291 -9.19 -9.83 2.18
C TYR A 291 -8.15 -10.58 1.34
N THR A 292 -7.26 -11.34 1.98
CA THR A 292 -6.22 -12.13 1.27
C THR A 292 -6.83 -13.26 0.44
N VAL A 293 -7.84 -13.96 0.97
CA VAL A 293 -8.55 -15.02 0.25
C VAL A 293 -9.29 -14.43 -0.95
N ASN A 294 -9.96 -13.29 -0.78
CA ASN A 294 -10.67 -12.59 -1.85
C ASN A 294 -9.71 -12.09 -2.93
N GLN A 295 -8.56 -11.50 -2.55
CA GLN A 295 -7.52 -11.08 -3.50
C GLN A 295 -7.01 -12.25 -4.35
N LEU A 296 -6.71 -13.40 -3.74
CA LEU A 296 -6.26 -14.59 -4.47
C LEU A 296 -7.34 -15.13 -5.42
N GLN A 297 -8.62 -15.04 -5.02
CA GLN A 297 -9.74 -15.39 -5.89
C GLN A 297 -9.84 -14.45 -7.10
N LEU A 298 -9.69 -13.15 -6.90
CA LEU A 298 -9.69 -12.15 -7.97
C LEU A 298 -8.45 -12.32 -8.89
N GLN A 299 -7.28 -12.60 -8.33
CA GLN A 299 -6.08 -12.93 -9.12
C GLN A 299 -6.28 -14.18 -9.97
N SER A 300 -6.98 -15.20 -9.44
CA SER A 300 -7.35 -16.39 -10.21
C SER A 300 -8.28 -16.04 -11.38
N GLN A 301 -9.20 -15.08 -11.21
CA GLN A 301 -10.04 -14.57 -12.31
C GLN A 301 -9.19 -13.89 -13.39
N ILE A 302 -8.21 -13.04 -13.00
CA ILE A 302 -7.26 -12.41 -13.93
C ILE A 302 -6.50 -13.50 -14.71
N ALA A 303 -5.94 -14.48 -14.04
CA ALA A 303 -5.20 -15.57 -14.70
C ALA A 303 -6.06 -16.37 -15.68
N ARG A 304 -7.35 -16.56 -15.38
CA ARG A 304 -8.31 -17.16 -16.34
C ARG A 304 -8.53 -16.29 -17.57
N GLN A 305 -8.64 -14.96 -17.42
CA GLN A 305 -8.76 -14.07 -18.56
C GLN A 305 -7.47 -14.03 -19.37
N GLN A 306 -6.29 -14.05 -18.72
CA GLN A 306 -4.99 -14.11 -19.37
C GLN A 306 -4.84 -15.37 -20.21
N LEU A 307 -5.18 -16.55 -19.69
CA LEU A 307 -5.19 -17.80 -20.47
C LEU A 307 -6.03 -17.65 -21.74
N ARG A 308 -7.18 -17.01 -21.63
CA ARG A 308 -8.07 -16.80 -22.79
C ARG A 308 -7.51 -15.76 -23.77
N ILE A 309 -6.73 -14.79 -23.31
CA ILE A 309 -5.98 -13.88 -24.20
C ILE A 309 -4.93 -14.67 -24.96
N ASP A 310 -4.16 -15.51 -24.30
CA ASP A 310 -3.13 -16.34 -24.94
C ASP A 310 -3.73 -17.34 -25.93
N GLN A 311 -4.93 -17.86 -25.66
CA GLN A 311 -5.68 -18.70 -26.60
C GLN A 311 -6.19 -17.92 -27.83
N SER A 312 -6.48 -16.63 -27.67
CA SER A 312 -6.92 -15.81 -28.82
C SER A 312 -5.81 -15.52 -29.81
N ASP A 313 -4.54 -15.81 -29.52
CA ASP A 313 -3.43 -15.74 -30.47
C ASP A 313 -3.53 -16.79 -31.62
N TYR A 314 -4.48 -17.74 -31.53
CA TYR A 314 -4.83 -18.61 -32.64
C TYR A 314 -5.71 -17.92 -33.70
N LEU A 315 -6.29 -16.77 -33.38
CA LEU A 315 -7.17 -16.03 -34.30
C LEU A 315 -6.40 -14.86 -34.93
N PRO A 316 -6.78 -14.41 -36.13
CA PRO A 316 -6.18 -13.24 -36.73
C PRO A 316 -6.57 -11.95 -35.98
N ASP A 317 -5.67 -10.98 -36.00
CA ASP A 317 -5.97 -9.59 -35.66
C ASP A 317 -6.37 -8.83 -36.91
N ILE A 318 -7.48 -8.11 -36.91
CA ILE A 318 -7.99 -7.32 -38.06
C ILE A 318 -7.97 -5.85 -37.66
N ALA A 319 -7.33 -5.03 -38.47
CA ALA A 319 -7.24 -3.59 -38.24
C ALA A 319 -7.71 -2.80 -39.49
N VAL A 320 -8.35 -1.68 -39.25
CA VAL A 320 -8.59 -0.64 -40.24
C VAL A 320 -7.50 0.40 -40.05
N PHE A 321 -6.87 0.81 -41.13
CA PHE A 321 -5.83 1.83 -41.07
C PHE A 321 -6.05 2.92 -42.12
N GLY A 322 -5.61 4.13 -41.80
CA GLY A 322 -5.57 5.27 -42.72
C GLY A 322 -4.23 5.99 -42.59
N LYS A 323 -3.65 6.35 -43.72
CA LYS A 323 -2.42 7.14 -43.78
C LYS A 323 -2.67 8.38 -44.60
N GLN A 324 -2.33 9.55 -44.07
CA GLN A 324 -2.34 10.83 -44.75
C GLN A 324 -0.93 11.41 -44.80
N THR A 325 -0.38 11.52 -46.01
CA THR A 325 0.88 12.20 -46.23
C THR A 325 0.63 13.71 -46.32
N LEU A 326 1.15 14.48 -45.33
CA LEU A 326 1.02 15.93 -45.28
C LEU A 326 2.05 16.63 -46.16
N TYR A 327 3.27 16.14 -46.14
CA TYR A 327 4.38 16.62 -46.93
C TYR A 327 5.26 15.45 -47.39
N ALA A 328 5.66 15.46 -48.66
CA ALA A 328 6.63 14.49 -49.18
C ALA A 328 7.52 15.16 -50.24
N HIS A 329 8.81 14.88 -50.15
CA HIS A 329 9.80 15.25 -51.18
C HIS A 329 10.60 14.01 -51.59
N GLY A 330 10.69 13.77 -52.91
CA GLY A 330 11.34 12.57 -53.46
C GLY A 330 10.36 11.55 -54.05
N ILE A 331 10.69 10.26 -54.02
CA ILE A 331 9.90 9.15 -54.63
C ILE A 331 8.43 9.20 -54.16
N GLN A 332 8.19 9.47 -52.90
CA GLN A 332 6.84 9.42 -52.35
C GLN A 332 5.90 10.52 -52.86
N SER A 333 6.45 11.64 -53.37
CA SER A 333 5.62 12.77 -53.88
C SER A 333 4.88 12.41 -55.16
N ASN A 334 5.43 11.52 -55.98
CA ASN A 334 4.96 11.25 -57.34
C ASN A 334 4.37 9.86 -57.55
N LEU A 335 4.72 8.90 -56.74
CA LEU A 335 4.36 7.48 -56.92
C LEU A 335 3.36 6.93 -55.88
N VAL A 336 3.20 7.61 -54.73
CA VAL A 336 2.33 7.12 -53.65
C VAL A 336 1.18 8.12 -53.43
N PRO A 337 -0.08 7.63 -53.43
CA PRO A 337 -1.22 8.46 -53.09
C PRO A 337 -1.05 9.15 -51.71
N ARG A 338 -1.47 10.42 -51.62
CA ARG A 338 -1.37 11.17 -50.35
C ARG A 338 -2.27 10.59 -49.25
N THR A 339 -3.37 9.97 -49.63
CA THR A 339 -4.32 9.34 -48.72
C THR A 339 -4.45 7.87 -49.08
N ILE A 340 -4.24 7.03 -48.09
CA ILE A 340 -4.43 5.58 -48.19
C ILE A 340 -5.34 5.15 -47.06
N VAL A 341 -6.40 4.42 -47.34
CA VAL A 341 -7.28 3.79 -46.37
C VAL A 341 -7.40 2.32 -46.72
N GLY A 342 -7.32 1.47 -45.70
CA GLY A 342 -7.37 0.04 -45.95
C GLY A 342 -7.77 -0.76 -44.71
N VAL A 343 -8.03 -2.04 -44.96
CA VAL A 343 -8.24 -3.06 -43.93
C VAL A 343 -7.12 -4.08 -44.10
N GLY A 344 -6.44 -4.37 -43.01
CA GLY A 344 -5.40 -5.38 -42.97
C GLY A 344 -5.71 -6.44 -41.92
N PHE A 345 -5.18 -7.63 -42.12
CA PHE A 345 -5.19 -8.67 -41.08
C PHE A 345 -3.79 -9.21 -40.89
N THR A 346 -3.48 -9.55 -39.64
CA THR A 346 -2.25 -10.24 -39.30
C THR A 346 -2.62 -11.55 -38.61
N TRP A 347 -2.11 -12.65 -39.15
CA TRP A 347 -2.34 -13.99 -38.63
C TRP A 347 -1.02 -14.75 -38.53
N ASN A 348 -0.62 -15.02 -37.31
CA ASN A 348 0.58 -15.79 -37.05
C ASN A 348 0.23 -17.29 -37.08
N LEU A 349 0.45 -17.94 -38.21
CA LEU A 349 0.11 -19.35 -38.42
C LEU A 349 1.04 -20.29 -37.65
N PHE A 350 2.34 -19.97 -37.57
CA PHE A 350 3.35 -20.74 -36.85
C PHE A 350 4.40 -19.83 -36.24
N ASP A 351 4.66 -19.99 -34.94
CA ASP A 351 5.60 -19.20 -34.17
C ASP A 351 6.66 -20.04 -33.39
N GLY A 352 6.95 -21.25 -33.92
CA GLY A 352 7.90 -22.16 -33.29
C GLY A 352 7.37 -22.78 -32.00
N LEU A 353 6.06 -22.92 -31.81
CA LEU A 353 5.37 -23.45 -30.64
C LEU A 353 5.43 -22.48 -29.42
N ALA A 354 5.77 -21.22 -29.61
CA ALA A 354 5.84 -20.25 -28.54
C ALA A 354 4.45 -20.01 -27.89
N ARG A 355 3.39 -20.00 -28.71
CA ARG A 355 2.00 -19.85 -28.27
C ARG A 355 1.55 -21.00 -27.35
N GLU A 356 1.85 -22.25 -27.74
CA GLU A 356 1.54 -23.44 -26.94
C GLU A 356 2.26 -23.41 -25.59
N LYS A 357 3.50 -22.95 -25.58
CA LYS A 357 4.27 -22.80 -24.32
C LYS A 357 3.71 -21.69 -23.45
N ARG A 358 3.28 -20.56 -24.03
CA ARG A 358 2.59 -19.48 -23.30
C ARG A 358 1.29 -19.97 -22.67
N ILE A 359 0.46 -20.68 -23.42
CA ILE A 359 -0.78 -21.28 -22.90
C ILE A 359 -0.49 -22.27 -21.75
N ARG A 360 0.56 -23.08 -21.89
CA ARG A 360 0.99 -23.97 -20.81
C ARG A 360 1.43 -23.19 -19.57
N GLN A 361 2.19 -22.12 -19.73
CA GLN A 361 2.60 -21.22 -18.66
C GLN A 361 1.39 -20.62 -17.93
N SER A 362 0.41 -20.11 -18.66
CA SER A 362 -0.84 -19.56 -18.08
C SER A 362 -1.66 -20.61 -17.33
N LYS A 363 -1.69 -21.86 -17.80
CA LYS A 363 -2.32 -22.97 -17.05
C LYS A 363 -1.59 -23.26 -15.73
N ILE A 364 -0.26 -23.29 -15.76
CA ILE A 364 0.55 -23.49 -14.56
C ILE A 364 0.31 -22.34 -13.57
N ALA A 365 0.27 -21.09 -14.03
CA ALA A 365 -0.03 -19.92 -13.20
C ALA A 365 -1.40 -20.06 -12.49
N GLN A 366 -2.44 -20.56 -13.18
CA GLN A 366 -3.72 -20.84 -12.54
C GLN A 366 -3.64 -21.93 -11.46
N GLN A 367 -2.90 -23.01 -11.72
CA GLN A 367 -2.69 -24.07 -10.72
C GLN A 367 -1.93 -23.55 -9.51
N THR A 368 -0.90 -22.74 -9.72
CA THR A 368 -0.14 -22.10 -8.63
C THR A 368 -1.04 -21.21 -7.76
N LEU A 369 -1.93 -20.42 -8.36
CA LEU A 369 -2.88 -19.58 -7.63
C LEU A 369 -3.91 -20.41 -6.84
N ALA A 370 -4.37 -21.53 -7.39
CA ALA A 370 -5.28 -22.43 -6.70
C ALA A 370 -4.62 -23.02 -5.44
N LEU A 371 -3.40 -23.54 -5.56
CA LEU A 371 -2.61 -24.03 -4.43
C LEU A 371 -2.31 -22.92 -3.41
N GLY A 372 -2.00 -21.71 -3.90
CA GLY A 372 -1.79 -20.54 -3.05
C GLY A 372 -3.03 -20.16 -2.25
N GLN A 373 -4.23 -20.29 -2.83
CA GLN A 373 -5.49 -20.04 -2.13
C GLN A 373 -5.78 -21.11 -1.05
N GLU A 374 -5.52 -22.37 -1.34
CA GLU A 374 -5.65 -23.45 -0.35
C GLU A 374 -4.69 -23.23 0.83
N LYS A 375 -3.41 -22.99 0.51
CA LYS A 375 -2.40 -22.69 1.54
C LYS A 375 -2.76 -21.47 2.38
N ALA A 376 -3.23 -20.39 1.78
CA ALA A 376 -3.64 -19.19 2.53
C ALA A 376 -4.77 -19.49 3.51
N LYS A 377 -5.76 -20.31 3.12
CA LYS A 377 -6.85 -20.73 4.02
C LYS A 377 -6.36 -21.59 5.18
N GLU A 378 -5.39 -22.47 4.94
CA GLU A 378 -4.76 -23.29 5.98
C GLU A 378 -3.97 -22.41 6.96
N ASP A 379 -3.10 -21.53 6.47
CA ASP A 379 -2.29 -20.64 7.30
C ASP A 379 -3.18 -19.69 8.15
N LEU A 380 -4.25 -19.16 7.57
CA LEU A 380 -5.22 -18.31 8.27
C LEU A 380 -6.01 -19.10 9.34
N SER A 381 -6.36 -20.35 9.06
CA SER A 381 -7.02 -21.23 10.02
C SER A 381 -6.14 -21.47 11.26
N VAL A 382 -4.84 -21.72 11.07
CA VAL A 382 -3.86 -21.82 12.17
C VAL A 382 -3.75 -20.49 12.93
N GLY A 383 -3.78 -19.36 12.22
CA GLY A 383 -3.81 -18.02 12.82
C GLY A 383 -5.02 -17.81 13.73
N ILE A 384 -6.21 -18.24 13.28
CA ILE A 384 -7.44 -18.19 14.09
C ILE A 384 -7.33 -19.10 15.33
N ASP A 385 -6.84 -20.32 15.18
CA ASP A 385 -6.64 -21.24 16.31
C ASP A 385 -5.73 -20.63 17.38
N LYS A 386 -4.64 -20.01 16.96
CA LYS A 386 -3.70 -19.32 17.87
C LYS A 386 -4.39 -18.17 18.61
N LEU A 387 -5.05 -17.28 17.89
CA LEU A 387 -5.67 -16.08 18.48
C LEU A 387 -6.85 -16.44 19.36
N TYR A 388 -7.67 -17.43 18.97
CA TYR A 388 -8.78 -17.92 19.80
C TYR A 388 -8.27 -18.53 21.10
N THR A 389 -7.19 -19.31 21.05
CA THR A 389 -6.53 -19.85 22.26
C THR A 389 -5.95 -18.74 23.13
N GLN A 390 -5.39 -17.67 22.54
CA GLN A 390 -4.90 -16.51 23.30
C GLN A 390 -6.05 -15.80 24.03
N LEU A 391 -7.22 -15.63 23.38
CA LEU A 391 -8.40 -15.06 24.03
C LEU A 391 -8.85 -15.87 25.23
N GLN A 392 -8.97 -17.20 25.09
CA GLN A 392 -9.33 -18.10 26.19
C GLN A 392 -8.31 -18.02 27.33
N LYS A 393 -7.01 -18.05 27.02
CA LYS A 393 -5.95 -17.91 28.02
C LYS A 393 -6.05 -16.58 28.76
N ALA A 394 -6.32 -15.47 28.06
CA ALA A 394 -6.47 -14.17 28.69
C ALA A 394 -7.68 -14.13 29.64
N GLN A 395 -8.83 -14.71 29.24
CA GLN A 395 -10.02 -14.85 30.10
C GLN A 395 -9.71 -15.65 31.38
N ASP A 396 -9.05 -16.80 31.25
CA ASP A 396 -8.69 -17.64 32.40
C ASP A 396 -7.68 -16.95 33.31
N ASN A 397 -6.70 -16.25 32.76
CA ASN A 397 -5.72 -15.45 33.50
C ASN A 397 -6.40 -14.36 34.32
N VAL A 398 -7.34 -13.60 33.73
CA VAL A 398 -8.05 -12.54 34.47
C VAL A 398 -8.87 -13.12 35.61
N ARG A 399 -9.59 -14.23 35.41
CA ARG A 399 -10.35 -14.90 36.47
C ARG A 399 -9.44 -15.33 37.63
N ALA A 400 -8.30 -15.96 37.34
CA ALA A 400 -7.35 -16.41 38.34
C ALA A 400 -6.71 -15.21 39.10
N LEU A 401 -6.35 -14.16 38.35
CA LEU A 401 -5.70 -12.97 38.91
C LEU A 401 -6.65 -12.14 39.78
N ASN A 402 -7.97 -12.11 39.52
CA ASN A 402 -8.94 -11.45 40.37
C ASN A 402 -8.92 -12.02 41.81
N THR A 403 -8.98 -13.36 41.92
CA THR A 403 -8.88 -14.04 43.23
C THR A 403 -7.53 -13.78 43.92
N THR A 404 -6.43 -13.80 43.12
CA THR A 404 -5.09 -13.54 43.65
C THR A 404 -4.94 -12.09 44.17
N ILE A 405 -5.58 -11.11 43.51
CA ILE A 405 -5.58 -9.72 43.94
C ILE A 405 -6.28 -9.58 45.30
N GLU A 406 -7.50 -10.17 45.44
CA GLU A 406 -8.25 -10.14 46.71
C GLU A 406 -7.43 -10.68 47.87
N LEU A 407 -6.78 -11.85 47.67
CA LEU A 407 -5.91 -12.46 48.68
C LEU A 407 -4.66 -11.62 48.99
N SER A 408 -4.05 -11.00 47.93
CA SER A 408 -2.88 -10.15 48.11
C SER A 408 -3.20 -8.85 48.83
N GLU A 409 -4.36 -8.24 48.58
CA GLU A 409 -4.83 -7.05 49.28
C GLU A 409 -5.02 -7.32 50.79
N GLU A 410 -5.63 -8.44 51.12
CA GLU A 410 -5.79 -8.86 52.50
C GLU A 410 -4.44 -9.19 53.15
N LEU A 411 -3.52 -9.84 52.46
CA LEU A 411 -2.16 -10.07 52.94
C LEU A 411 -1.42 -8.77 53.27
N VAL A 412 -1.48 -7.80 52.36
CA VAL A 412 -0.89 -6.46 52.60
C VAL A 412 -1.50 -5.82 53.82
N ARG A 413 -2.82 -5.88 54.00
CA ARG A 413 -3.51 -5.33 55.16
C ARG A 413 -3.02 -5.96 56.47
N ILE A 414 -2.92 -7.29 56.51
CA ILE A 414 -2.45 -8.05 57.71
C ILE A 414 -1.00 -7.72 58.00
N ARG A 415 -0.10 -7.76 56.98
CA ARG A 415 1.34 -7.46 57.19
C ARG A 415 1.60 -6.05 57.69
N LYS A 416 0.89 -5.03 57.16
CA LYS A 416 0.97 -3.66 57.63
C LYS A 416 0.56 -3.52 59.11
N LYS A 417 -0.53 -4.19 59.50
CA LYS A 417 -0.99 -4.16 60.89
C LYS A 417 0.01 -4.84 61.81
N SER A 418 0.47 -6.05 61.48
CA SER A 418 1.46 -6.80 62.26
C SER A 418 2.79 -6.03 62.38
N PHE A 419 3.23 -5.34 61.33
CA PHE A 419 4.42 -4.49 61.41
C PHE A 419 4.26 -3.32 62.37
N ALA A 420 3.10 -2.64 62.37
CA ALA A 420 2.81 -1.54 63.26
C ALA A 420 2.80 -1.97 64.73
N GLU A 421 2.48 -3.24 65.00
CA GLU A 421 2.48 -3.90 66.34
C GLU A 421 3.84 -4.55 66.69
N GLY A 422 4.86 -4.43 65.81
CA GLY A 422 6.19 -4.99 65.98
C GLY A 422 6.26 -6.52 65.83
N MET A 423 5.22 -7.14 65.28
CA MET A 423 5.11 -8.60 65.06
C MET A 423 5.48 -9.08 63.66
N ALA A 424 5.77 -8.19 62.74
CA ALA A 424 6.24 -8.51 61.40
C ALA A 424 7.49 -7.70 61.05
N THR A 425 8.28 -8.20 60.10
CA THR A 425 9.48 -7.54 59.61
C THR A 425 9.14 -6.55 58.47
N SER A 426 10.03 -5.58 58.24
CA SER A 426 9.95 -4.66 57.11
C SER A 426 9.92 -5.41 55.77
N THR A 427 10.67 -6.53 55.67
CA THR A 427 10.72 -7.37 54.46
C THR A 427 9.37 -7.95 54.13
N GLU A 428 8.63 -8.48 55.13
CA GLU A 428 7.30 -9.07 54.90
C GLU A 428 6.27 -8.07 54.37
N VAL A 429 6.34 -6.82 54.78
CA VAL A 429 5.47 -5.77 54.26
C VAL A 429 5.83 -5.38 52.83
N VAL A 430 7.12 -5.22 52.54
CA VAL A 430 7.63 -4.91 51.18
C VAL A 430 7.31 -6.02 50.21
N ASP A 431 7.52 -7.28 50.57
CA ASP A 431 7.20 -8.45 49.76
C ASP A 431 5.71 -8.52 49.40
N ALA A 432 4.84 -8.30 50.39
CA ALA A 432 3.38 -8.28 50.19
C ALA A 432 2.96 -7.14 49.25
N GLU A 433 3.50 -5.92 49.40
CA GLU A 433 3.24 -4.78 48.50
C GLU A 433 3.71 -5.01 47.08
N THR A 434 4.92 -5.57 46.91
CA THR A 434 5.49 -5.88 45.61
C THR A 434 4.70 -6.99 44.91
N MET A 435 4.25 -7.99 45.67
CA MET A 435 3.39 -9.05 45.14
C MET A 435 2.06 -8.48 44.62
N LEU A 436 1.39 -7.65 45.44
CA LEU A 436 0.13 -6.99 45.05
C LEU A 436 0.30 -6.16 43.77
N ALA A 437 1.35 -5.33 43.71
CA ALA A 437 1.64 -4.51 42.53
C ALA A 437 1.87 -5.40 41.28
N THR A 438 2.61 -6.49 41.43
CA THR A 438 2.90 -7.41 40.33
C THR A 438 1.63 -8.07 39.79
N VAL A 439 0.75 -8.55 40.69
CA VAL A 439 -0.50 -9.21 40.30
C VAL A 439 -1.48 -8.22 39.63
N ARG A 440 -1.57 -7.01 40.12
CA ARG A 440 -2.39 -5.93 39.52
C ARG A 440 -1.92 -5.60 38.12
N VAL A 441 -0.60 -5.42 37.90
CA VAL A 441 -0.02 -5.19 36.55
C VAL A 441 -0.25 -6.40 35.65
N ALA A 442 -0.10 -7.63 36.14
CA ALA A 442 -0.35 -8.85 35.37
C ALA A 442 -1.81 -8.94 34.89
N ARG A 443 -2.77 -8.54 35.75
CA ARG A 443 -4.19 -8.49 35.34
C ARG A 443 -4.44 -7.46 34.24
N LEU A 444 -3.91 -6.25 34.38
CA LEU A 444 -4.01 -5.21 33.35
C LEU A 444 -3.41 -5.69 32.00
N ALA A 445 -2.27 -6.35 32.06
CA ALA A 445 -1.65 -6.95 30.86
C ALA A 445 -2.54 -8.02 30.23
N ALA A 446 -3.21 -8.87 31.03
CA ALA A 446 -4.12 -9.89 30.51
C ALA A 446 -5.36 -9.28 29.81
N TYR A 447 -5.92 -8.18 30.31
CA TYR A 447 -6.97 -7.43 29.63
C TYR A 447 -6.48 -6.90 28.28
N TYR A 448 -5.32 -6.27 28.27
CA TYR A 448 -4.72 -5.74 27.03
C TYR A 448 -4.44 -6.85 25.99
N GLU A 449 -3.91 -8.00 26.44
CA GLU A 449 -3.69 -9.16 25.57
C GLU A 449 -4.99 -9.63 24.93
N TYR A 450 -6.10 -9.61 25.68
CA TYR A 450 -7.42 -9.95 25.19
C TYR A 450 -7.90 -8.96 24.12
N ASP A 451 -7.84 -7.66 24.38
CA ASP A 451 -8.32 -6.62 23.48
C ASP A 451 -7.57 -6.67 22.13
N VAL A 452 -6.25 -6.80 22.19
CA VAL A 452 -5.41 -6.92 20.99
C VAL A 452 -5.65 -8.25 20.25
N ALA A 453 -5.76 -9.36 20.96
CA ALA A 453 -6.04 -10.66 20.33
C ALA A 453 -7.41 -10.68 19.64
N LEU A 454 -8.43 -10.05 20.25
CA LEU A 454 -9.77 -9.93 19.66
C LEU A 454 -9.75 -9.10 18.38
N MET A 455 -9.10 -7.95 18.39
CA MET A 455 -8.97 -7.12 17.18
C MET A 455 -8.24 -7.87 16.07
N ASN A 456 -7.14 -8.54 16.40
CA ASN A 456 -6.37 -9.35 15.45
C ASN A 456 -7.22 -10.51 14.88
N LEU A 457 -8.00 -11.19 15.71
CA LEU A 457 -8.89 -12.26 15.27
C LEU A 457 -9.94 -11.74 14.28
N LEU A 458 -10.58 -10.62 14.59
CA LEU A 458 -11.57 -10.00 13.71
C LEU A 458 -10.94 -9.49 12.42
N ALA A 459 -9.71 -8.95 12.47
CA ALA A 459 -8.96 -8.51 11.29
C ALA A 459 -8.62 -9.69 10.35
N ILE A 460 -8.19 -10.83 10.90
CA ILE A 460 -7.97 -12.06 10.12
C ILE A 460 -9.28 -12.58 9.53
N CYS A 461 -10.40 -12.44 10.23
CA CYS A 461 -11.70 -12.82 9.69
C CYS A 461 -12.20 -11.88 8.58
N GLY A 462 -11.61 -10.68 8.41
CA GLY A 462 -12.07 -9.65 7.48
C GLY A 462 -13.24 -8.80 8.03
N THR A 463 -13.49 -8.86 9.32
CA THR A 463 -14.61 -8.19 10.01
C THR A 463 -14.17 -7.30 11.18
N PRO A 464 -13.13 -6.45 11.02
CA PRO A 464 -12.59 -5.66 12.12
C PRO A 464 -13.59 -4.64 12.70
N GLU A 465 -14.63 -4.26 11.93
CA GLU A 465 -15.70 -3.37 12.38
C GLU A 465 -16.60 -3.99 13.46
N ARG A 466 -16.57 -5.31 13.63
CA ARG A 466 -17.34 -5.98 14.69
C ARG A 466 -16.76 -5.78 16.08
N PHE A 467 -15.53 -5.24 16.20
CA PHE A 467 -14.87 -5.03 17.48
C PHE A 467 -15.68 -4.17 18.44
N GLU A 468 -16.31 -3.09 17.96
CA GLU A 468 -17.14 -2.22 18.78
C GLU A 468 -18.32 -2.94 19.43
N LYS A 469 -18.91 -3.94 18.74
CA LYS A 469 -20.02 -4.73 19.28
C LYS A 469 -19.62 -5.57 20.50
N TYR A 470 -18.37 -6.06 20.53
CA TYR A 470 -17.85 -6.83 21.67
C TYR A 470 -17.52 -5.93 22.86
N PHE A 471 -17.19 -4.68 22.59
CA PHE A 471 -16.94 -3.66 23.60
C PHE A 471 -18.24 -3.20 24.28
N ASP A 472 -19.31 -2.94 23.50
CA ASP A 472 -20.58 -2.43 24.02
C ASP A 472 -21.40 -3.47 24.80
N THR A 473 -21.14 -4.77 24.62
CA THR A 473 -21.86 -5.88 25.32
C THR A 473 -21.29 -6.19 26.70
N THR A 474 -20.31 -5.46 27.18
CA THR A 474 -19.64 -5.69 28.47
C THR A 474 -20.33 -4.96 29.66
N TYR A 475 -21.43 -4.23 29.41
CA TYR A 475 -22.23 -3.50 30.42
C TYR A 475 -23.59 -4.14 30.66
#